data_e526b8f268fded1180b26379b080d970
#
_entry.id   e526b8f268fded1180b26379b080d970
#
_cell.length_a   1.000
_cell.length_b   1.000
_cell.length_c   1.000
_cell.angle_alpha   90.00
_cell.angle_beta   90.00
_cell.angle_gamma   90.00
#
_symmetry.space_group_name_H-M   'P 1'
#
loop_
_entity.id
_entity.type
_entity.pdbx_description
1 polymer ?
#
loop_
_entity_poly.entity_id
_entity_poly.type
_entity_poly.pdbx_seq_one_letter_code
_entity_poly.pdbx_strand_id
1 'polypeptide(L)'
;MAKKKNYLSNNELKEEILNCITAGYNKAVKNGFDPTLPVYDDGNSESDVDYDDKTIKLGYLFNSDDNEVIEKYNMAIKNGYVPERSYWIRLVREFDKLDEDEINRLISSGEYNESIKLQMAKPIVSDKLAYMFQLIVENIARSFYWSNPDDGLDCKANAILDLCSNFWKYEPVDINGRPYSAFAFCSQIAYFGIAGAHRILHPKKYNGTISLSCLDDNGKTCELYNI
;
A
#
# COMPACT_ATOMS: atom_id res chain seq x y z
N MET A 1 14.61 5.52 36.56
CA MET A 1 14.45 4.42 35.55
C MET A 1 14.39 5.04 34.16
N ALA A 2 15.39 4.80 33.32
CA ALA A 2 15.39 5.26 31.94
C ALA A 2 14.29 4.50 31.16
N LYS A 3 13.30 5.22 30.59
CA LYS A 3 12.33 4.63 29.68
C LYS A 3 13.10 4.02 28.52
N LYS A 4 13.08 2.68 28.36
CA LYS A 4 13.54 2.02 27.15
C LYS A 4 12.77 2.65 25.98
N LYS A 5 13.46 3.41 25.13
CA LYS A 5 12.90 3.89 23.87
C LYS A 5 12.71 2.64 23.01
N ASN A 6 11.47 2.21 22.81
CA ASN A 6 11.15 1.16 21.85
C ASN A 6 11.39 1.74 20.46
N TYR A 7 12.59 1.50 19.92
CA TYR A 7 12.88 1.79 18.52
C TYR A 7 12.33 0.64 17.68
N LEU A 8 11.43 0.95 16.79
CA LEU A 8 10.94 0.00 15.79
C LEU A 8 12.09 -0.29 14.81
N SER A 9 12.47 -1.56 14.71
CA SER A 9 13.48 -2.03 13.75
C SER A 9 12.85 -2.19 12.36
N ASN A 10 13.56 -1.75 11.30
CA ASN A 10 13.12 -1.98 9.92
C ASN A 10 12.98 -3.48 9.59
N ASN A 11 13.85 -4.32 10.16
CA ASN A 11 13.80 -5.75 9.91
C ASN A 11 12.59 -6.40 10.59
N GLU A 12 12.26 -6.02 11.83
CA GLU A 12 11.06 -6.51 12.52
C GLU A 12 9.78 -6.08 11.81
N LEU A 13 9.72 -4.84 11.33
CA LEU A 13 8.58 -4.34 10.55
C LEU A 13 8.45 -5.10 9.22
N LYS A 14 9.56 -5.28 8.49
CA LYS A 14 9.60 -6.05 7.24
C LYS A 14 9.09 -7.47 7.46
N GLU A 15 9.62 -8.14 8.47
CA GLU A 15 9.24 -9.52 8.80
C GLU A 15 7.75 -9.63 9.12
N GLU A 16 7.21 -8.74 9.95
CA GLU A 16 5.81 -8.78 10.33
C GLU A 16 4.87 -8.50 9.15
N ILE A 17 5.22 -7.54 8.29
CA ILE A 17 4.47 -7.28 7.04
C ILE A 17 4.45 -8.54 6.17
N LEU A 18 5.62 -9.13 5.93
CA LEU A 18 5.74 -10.33 5.09
C LEU A 18 5.00 -11.54 5.68
N ASN A 19 4.97 -11.68 7.01
CA ASN A 19 4.19 -12.72 7.69
C ASN A 19 2.69 -12.54 7.43
N CYS A 20 2.17 -11.33 7.57
CA CYS A 20 0.75 -11.05 7.28
C CYS A 20 0.40 -11.31 5.81
N ILE A 21 1.26 -10.88 4.87
CA ILE A 21 1.06 -11.10 3.43
C ILE A 21 1.11 -12.60 3.11
N THR A 22 2.09 -13.32 3.67
CA THR A 22 2.24 -14.77 3.45
C THR A 22 1.06 -15.56 4.03
N ALA A 23 0.51 -15.15 5.17
CA ALA A 23 -0.70 -15.74 5.73
C ALA A 23 -1.90 -15.55 4.79
N GLY A 24 -2.05 -14.35 4.20
CA GLY A 24 -3.08 -14.07 3.20
C GLY A 24 -2.93 -14.93 1.95
N TYR A 25 -1.72 -15.00 1.39
CA TYR A 25 -1.39 -15.85 0.25
C TYR A 25 -1.68 -17.33 0.51
N ASN A 26 -1.23 -17.87 1.65
CA ASN A 26 -1.49 -19.27 2.02
C ASN A 26 -2.99 -19.55 2.17
N LYS A 27 -3.77 -18.57 2.65
CA LYS A 27 -5.23 -18.68 2.69
C LYS A 27 -5.84 -18.70 1.29
N ALA A 28 -5.33 -17.88 0.37
CA ALA A 28 -5.76 -17.88 -1.03
C ALA A 28 -5.51 -19.24 -1.70
N VAL A 29 -4.31 -19.81 -1.53
CA VAL A 29 -3.95 -21.15 -2.05
C VAL A 29 -4.88 -22.23 -1.48
N LYS A 30 -5.21 -22.19 -0.19
CA LYS A 30 -6.18 -23.12 0.43
C LYS A 30 -7.59 -22.98 -0.16
N ASN A 31 -7.95 -21.82 -0.67
CA ASN A 31 -9.22 -21.55 -1.34
C ASN A 31 -9.18 -21.83 -2.85
N GLY A 32 -8.11 -22.47 -3.32
CA GLY A 32 -7.99 -22.89 -4.72
C GLY A 32 -7.26 -21.92 -5.65
N PHE A 33 -6.56 -20.91 -5.10
CA PHE A 33 -5.67 -20.07 -5.92
C PHE A 33 -4.56 -20.93 -6.54
N ASP A 34 -4.44 -20.90 -7.86
CA ASP A 34 -3.36 -21.55 -8.60
C ASP A 34 -2.17 -20.58 -8.73
N PRO A 35 -1.01 -20.90 -8.11
CA PRO A 35 0.16 -20.06 -8.18
C PRO A 35 0.97 -20.19 -9.48
N THR A 36 0.38 -20.78 -10.55
CA THR A 36 1.07 -20.87 -11.85
C THR A 36 1.43 -19.48 -12.37
N LEU A 37 2.73 -19.24 -12.50
CA LEU A 37 3.25 -17.92 -12.88
C LEU A 37 3.15 -17.72 -14.40
N PRO A 38 2.70 -16.53 -14.86
CA PRO A 38 2.87 -16.16 -16.25
C PRO A 38 4.35 -15.99 -16.56
N VAL A 39 4.76 -16.45 -17.73
CA VAL A 39 6.11 -16.25 -18.25
C VAL A 39 6.16 -14.86 -18.88
N TYR A 40 7.17 -14.07 -18.47
CA TYR A 40 7.48 -12.81 -19.14
C TYR A 40 8.29 -13.14 -20.40
N ASP A 41 7.71 -12.80 -21.56
CA ASP A 41 8.37 -12.93 -22.87
C ASP A 41 8.55 -11.51 -23.43
N ASP A 42 9.80 -11.12 -23.68
CA ASP A 42 10.18 -9.79 -24.18
C ASP A 42 9.54 -9.42 -25.53
N GLY A 43 8.92 -10.41 -26.22
CA GLY A 43 8.31 -10.24 -27.55
C GLY A 43 6.82 -9.82 -27.54
N ASN A 44 6.09 -9.85 -26.40
CA ASN A 44 4.63 -9.74 -26.38
C ASN A 44 4.05 -8.75 -25.37
N SER A 45 4.82 -7.80 -24.83
CA SER A 45 4.25 -6.84 -23.89
C SER A 45 3.55 -5.69 -24.61
N GLU A 46 2.22 -5.77 -24.74
CA GLU A 46 1.33 -4.67 -25.15
C GLU A 46 1.16 -3.56 -24.07
N SER A 47 2.08 -3.43 -23.12
CA SER A 47 1.99 -2.35 -22.14
C SER A 47 2.91 -1.21 -22.56
N ASP A 48 2.32 -0.07 -22.93
CA ASP A 48 2.94 1.23 -23.25
C ASP A 48 3.71 1.88 -22.06
N VAL A 49 4.22 1.09 -21.14
CA VAL A 49 5.08 1.58 -20.08
C VAL A 49 6.50 1.29 -20.52
N ASP A 50 7.20 2.36 -20.89
CA ASP A 50 8.62 2.40 -21.25
C ASP A 50 9.48 2.00 -20.03
N TYR A 51 9.41 0.71 -19.67
CA TYR A 51 10.34 0.11 -18.71
C TYR A 51 11.60 -0.24 -19.46
N ASP A 52 12.72 0.29 -18.98
CA ASP A 52 14.05 -0.17 -19.38
C ASP A 52 14.07 -1.71 -19.41
N ASP A 53 14.34 -2.34 -20.56
CA ASP A 53 14.24 -3.80 -20.82
C ASP A 53 14.99 -4.68 -19.82
N LYS A 54 15.77 -4.05 -18.93
CA LYS A 54 16.59 -4.70 -17.91
C LYS A 54 15.99 -4.69 -16.49
N THR A 55 14.72 -4.34 -16.37
CA THR A 55 14.03 -4.31 -15.05
C THR A 55 13.31 -5.61 -14.76
N ILE A 56 13.24 -5.99 -13.47
CA ILE A 56 12.45 -7.15 -13.04
C ILE A 56 10.98 -6.77 -12.99
N LYS A 57 10.13 -7.49 -13.76
CA LYS A 57 8.68 -7.39 -13.58
C LYS A 57 8.26 -8.34 -12.47
N LEU A 58 7.77 -7.80 -11.36
CA LEU A 58 7.35 -8.58 -10.21
C LEU A 58 6.11 -9.44 -10.54
N GLY A 59 6.12 -10.69 -10.11
CA GLY A 59 5.03 -11.65 -10.35
C GLY A 59 5.09 -12.39 -11.68
N TYR A 60 6.26 -12.39 -12.34
CA TYR A 60 6.51 -13.16 -13.57
C TYR A 60 7.68 -14.12 -13.42
N LEU A 61 7.63 -15.24 -14.16
CA LEU A 61 8.82 -16.04 -14.45
C LEU A 61 9.55 -15.39 -15.62
N PHE A 62 10.85 -15.19 -15.48
CA PHE A 62 11.67 -14.67 -16.55
C PHE A 62 12.17 -15.82 -17.42
N ASN A 63 11.86 -15.73 -18.71
CA ASN A 63 12.46 -16.55 -19.76
C ASN A 63 13.36 -15.62 -20.58
N SER A 64 14.48 -15.21 -20.01
CA SER A 64 15.42 -14.29 -20.64
C SER A 64 16.79 -14.94 -20.73
N ASP A 65 17.48 -14.77 -21.87
CA ASP A 65 18.88 -15.12 -22.06
C ASP A 65 19.83 -13.99 -21.61
N ASP A 66 19.28 -12.84 -21.15
CA ASP A 66 20.08 -11.72 -20.64
C ASP A 66 20.61 -12.00 -19.24
N ASN A 67 21.92 -12.18 -19.15
CA ASN A 67 22.59 -12.45 -17.87
C ASN A 67 22.36 -11.36 -16.82
N GLU A 68 22.20 -10.10 -17.20
CA GLU A 68 21.97 -8.99 -16.27
C GLU A 68 20.58 -9.11 -15.62
N VAL A 69 19.55 -9.53 -16.39
CA VAL A 69 18.19 -9.77 -15.87
C VAL A 69 18.19 -10.96 -14.93
N ILE A 70 18.87 -12.04 -15.30
CA ILE A 70 19.00 -13.25 -14.47
C ILE A 70 19.71 -12.91 -13.14
N GLU A 71 20.78 -12.14 -13.17
CA GLU A 71 21.48 -11.73 -11.94
C GLU A 71 20.59 -10.87 -11.02
N LYS A 72 19.83 -9.92 -11.57
CA LYS A 72 18.88 -9.10 -10.82
C LYS A 72 17.79 -9.96 -10.20
N TYR A 73 17.23 -10.90 -10.94
CA TYR A 73 16.22 -11.82 -10.45
C TYR A 73 16.74 -12.70 -9.31
N ASN A 74 17.93 -13.28 -9.47
CA ASN A 74 18.58 -14.07 -8.42
C ASN A 74 18.88 -13.22 -7.17
N MET A 75 19.26 -11.97 -7.35
CA MET A 75 19.45 -11.02 -6.26
C MET A 75 18.12 -10.76 -5.55
N ALA A 76 17.03 -10.58 -6.29
CA ALA A 76 15.71 -10.37 -5.71
C ALA A 76 15.27 -11.56 -4.84
N ILE A 77 15.42 -12.80 -5.35
CA ILE A 77 15.13 -14.02 -4.58
C ILE A 77 15.93 -14.04 -3.28
N LYS A 78 17.24 -13.75 -3.34
CA LYS A 78 18.11 -13.67 -2.15
C LYS A 78 17.63 -12.62 -1.13
N ASN A 79 17.01 -11.54 -1.60
CA ASN A 79 16.48 -10.47 -0.76
C ASN A 79 15.04 -10.69 -0.27
N GLY A 80 14.48 -11.90 -0.50
CA GLY A 80 13.17 -12.33 0.01
C GLY A 80 12.01 -12.11 -0.95
N TYR A 81 12.29 -11.90 -2.22
CA TYR A 81 11.28 -11.93 -3.27
C TYR A 81 10.76 -13.36 -3.44
N VAL A 82 9.44 -13.50 -3.54
CA VAL A 82 8.74 -14.75 -3.81
C VAL A 82 7.78 -14.50 -4.98
N PRO A 83 8.12 -14.99 -6.18
CA PRO A 83 7.39 -14.67 -7.42
C PRO A 83 5.89 -14.98 -7.34
N GLU A 84 5.52 -16.14 -6.81
CA GLU A 84 4.12 -16.59 -6.70
C GLU A 84 3.31 -15.68 -5.78
N ARG A 85 3.92 -15.23 -4.67
CA ARG A 85 3.29 -14.28 -3.76
C ARG A 85 3.12 -12.91 -4.42
N SER A 86 4.11 -12.44 -5.15
CA SER A 86 4.06 -11.16 -5.88
C SER A 86 3.04 -11.21 -7.02
N TYR A 87 2.90 -12.35 -7.70
CA TYR A 87 1.84 -12.59 -8.68
C TYR A 87 0.46 -12.46 -8.04
N TRP A 88 0.24 -13.14 -6.92
CA TRP A 88 -1.00 -13.02 -6.17
C TRP A 88 -1.29 -11.57 -5.74
N ILE A 89 -0.31 -10.85 -5.19
CA ILE A 89 -0.45 -9.43 -4.83
C ILE A 89 -0.88 -8.59 -6.02
N ARG A 90 -0.31 -8.84 -7.21
CA ARG A 90 -0.67 -8.14 -8.43
C ARG A 90 -2.15 -8.37 -8.79
N LEU A 91 -2.59 -9.63 -8.77
CA LEU A 91 -4.01 -9.94 -9.05
C LEU A 91 -4.96 -9.31 -8.03
N VAL A 92 -4.61 -9.34 -6.74
CA VAL A 92 -5.40 -8.66 -5.69
C VAL A 92 -5.45 -7.15 -5.94
N ARG A 93 -4.36 -6.51 -6.43
CA ARG A 93 -4.36 -5.08 -6.79
C ARG A 93 -5.26 -4.79 -8.00
N GLU A 94 -5.25 -5.63 -9.00
CA GLU A 94 -6.12 -5.51 -10.17
C GLU A 94 -7.58 -5.65 -9.74
N PHE A 95 -7.86 -6.64 -8.93
CA PHE A 95 -9.20 -6.89 -8.38
C PHE A 95 -9.71 -5.74 -7.49
N ASP A 96 -8.82 -5.13 -6.70
CA ASP A 96 -9.15 -3.98 -5.84
C ASP A 96 -9.51 -2.70 -6.60
N LYS A 97 -9.22 -2.64 -7.90
CA LYS A 97 -9.56 -1.50 -8.77
C LYS A 97 -10.92 -1.64 -9.45
N LEU A 98 -11.51 -2.84 -9.43
CA LEU A 98 -12.80 -3.06 -10.06
C LEU A 98 -13.88 -2.26 -9.32
N ASP A 99 -14.71 -1.58 -10.08
CA ASP A 99 -15.89 -0.92 -9.53
C ASP A 99 -17.04 -1.91 -9.32
N GLU A 100 -18.10 -1.44 -8.69
CA GLU A 100 -19.27 -2.28 -8.36
C GLU A 100 -19.97 -2.81 -9.61
N ASP A 101 -20.03 -2.04 -10.68
CA ASP A 101 -20.67 -2.43 -11.95
C ASP A 101 -19.87 -3.56 -12.63
N GLU A 102 -18.54 -3.45 -12.64
CA GLU A 102 -17.66 -4.48 -13.18
C GLU A 102 -17.74 -5.78 -12.38
N ILE A 103 -17.76 -5.69 -11.04
CA ILE A 103 -17.95 -6.85 -10.17
C ILE A 103 -19.30 -7.53 -10.46
N ASN A 104 -20.39 -6.77 -10.59
CA ASN A 104 -21.70 -7.30 -10.90
C ASN A 104 -21.74 -7.96 -12.28
N ARG A 105 -21.02 -7.42 -13.27
CA ARG A 105 -20.85 -8.03 -14.58
C ARG A 105 -20.16 -9.39 -14.49
N LEU A 106 -19.06 -9.48 -13.76
CA LEU A 106 -18.29 -10.71 -13.54
C LEU A 106 -19.11 -11.78 -12.78
N ILE A 107 -19.95 -11.36 -11.83
CA ILE A 107 -20.89 -12.27 -11.16
C ILE A 107 -21.92 -12.82 -12.16
N SER A 108 -22.47 -11.94 -12.99
CA SER A 108 -23.51 -12.32 -13.96
C SER A 108 -22.99 -13.23 -15.08
N SER A 109 -21.72 -13.06 -15.48
CA SER A 109 -21.05 -13.95 -16.45
C SER A 109 -20.60 -15.29 -15.85
N GLY A 110 -20.63 -15.44 -14.53
CA GLY A 110 -20.13 -16.62 -13.84
C GLY A 110 -18.60 -16.64 -13.66
N GLU A 111 -17.91 -15.59 -14.09
CA GLU A 111 -16.45 -15.44 -13.94
C GLU A 111 -16.04 -15.09 -12.50
N TYR A 112 -16.96 -14.58 -11.70
CA TYR A 112 -16.78 -14.27 -10.30
C TYR A 112 -17.72 -15.07 -9.41
N ASN A 113 -17.18 -15.70 -8.39
CA ASN A 113 -17.93 -16.44 -7.37
C ASN A 113 -17.29 -16.30 -5.99
N GLU A 114 -17.91 -16.85 -4.95
CA GLU A 114 -17.39 -16.80 -3.57
C GLU A 114 -15.98 -17.41 -3.43
N SER A 115 -15.61 -18.40 -4.23
CA SER A 115 -14.26 -18.97 -4.23
C SER A 115 -13.24 -17.94 -4.71
N ILE A 116 -13.50 -17.24 -5.81
CA ILE A 116 -12.60 -16.18 -6.33
C ILE A 116 -12.49 -15.03 -5.34
N LYS A 117 -13.59 -14.63 -4.73
CA LYS A 117 -13.59 -13.61 -3.66
C LYS A 117 -12.68 -13.99 -2.49
N LEU A 118 -12.71 -15.26 -2.07
CA LEU A 118 -11.83 -15.74 -1.00
C LEU A 118 -10.36 -15.83 -1.43
N GLN A 119 -10.09 -16.13 -2.70
CA GLN A 119 -8.73 -16.15 -3.27
C GLN A 119 -8.14 -14.74 -3.36
N MET A 120 -8.97 -13.74 -3.69
CA MET A 120 -8.56 -12.33 -3.85
C MET A 120 -8.71 -11.50 -2.57
N ALA A 121 -8.98 -12.16 -1.42
CA ALA A 121 -9.13 -11.47 -0.16
C ALA A 121 -7.80 -10.84 0.30
N LYS A 122 -7.85 -9.55 0.64
CA LYS A 122 -6.68 -8.83 1.17
C LYS A 122 -6.17 -9.47 2.46
N PRO A 123 -4.84 -9.43 2.71
CA PRO A 123 -4.26 -9.85 3.98
C PRO A 123 -4.83 -9.06 5.16
N ILE A 124 -4.93 -9.74 6.29
CA ILE A 124 -5.41 -9.14 7.54
C ILE A 124 -4.19 -8.64 8.33
N VAL A 125 -4.31 -7.44 8.88
CA VAL A 125 -3.31 -6.84 9.77
C VAL A 125 -3.29 -7.61 11.10
N SER A 126 -2.12 -8.02 11.58
CA SER A 126 -1.96 -8.56 12.94
C SER A 126 -1.99 -7.43 13.98
N ASP A 127 -2.34 -7.77 15.24
CA ASP A 127 -2.31 -6.79 16.34
C ASP A 127 -0.92 -6.18 16.52
N LYS A 128 0.13 -7.00 16.35
CA LYS A 128 1.52 -6.55 16.41
C LYS A 128 1.84 -5.54 15.30
N LEU A 129 1.41 -5.82 14.06
CA LEU A 129 1.61 -4.92 12.93
C LEU A 129 0.82 -3.62 13.10
N ALA A 130 -0.43 -3.69 13.60
CA ALA A 130 -1.24 -2.52 13.91
C ALA A 130 -0.56 -1.60 14.94
N TYR A 131 0.03 -2.19 15.99
CA TYR A 131 0.82 -1.43 16.96
C TYR A 131 2.07 -0.78 16.34
N MET A 132 2.78 -1.49 15.43
CA MET A 132 3.91 -0.91 14.72
C MET A 132 3.48 0.27 13.83
N PHE A 133 2.34 0.19 13.17
CA PHE A 133 1.77 1.30 12.39
C PHE A 133 1.45 2.51 13.26
N GLN A 134 0.87 2.28 14.43
CA GLN A 134 0.63 3.37 15.40
C GLN A 134 1.92 4.08 15.78
N LEU A 135 3.01 3.35 16.05
CA LEU A 135 4.31 3.95 16.38
C LEU A 135 4.89 4.78 15.23
N ILE A 136 4.74 4.31 13.98
CA ILE A 136 5.18 5.05 12.79
C ILE A 136 4.39 6.35 12.65
N VAL A 137 3.05 6.27 12.72
CA VAL A 137 2.16 7.42 12.58
C VAL A 137 2.42 8.44 13.68
N GLU A 138 2.54 8.02 14.94
CA GLU A 138 2.86 8.91 16.07
C GLU A 138 4.20 9.64 15.87
N ASN A 139 5.20 8.95 15.32
CA ASN A 139 6.49 9.55 15.05
C ASN A 139 6.43 10.60 13.93
N ILE A 140 5.73 10.28 12.84
CA ILE A 140 5.57 11.19 11.69
C ILE A 140 4.70 12.38 12.09
N ALA A 141 3.62 12.17 12.84
CA ALA A 141 2.71 13.22 13.26
C ALA A 141 3.38 14.33 14.12
N ARG A 142 4.52 14.02 14.76
CA ARG A 142 5.31 15.01 15.50
C ARG A 142 5.98 16.06 14.61
N SER A 143 6.13 15.80 13.32
CA SER A 143 6.68 16.75 12.37
C SER A 143 5.63 17.74 11.84
N PHE A 144 4.35 17.52 12.15
CA PHE A 144 3.25 18.41 11.75
C PHE A 144 2.90 19.36 12.89
N TYR A 145 2.56 20.59 12.53
CA TYR A 145 2.00 21.55 13.47
C TYR A 145 0.46 21.44 13.47
N TRP A 146 -0.10 21.30 14.65
CA TRP A 146 -1.54 21.16 14.87
C TRP A 146 -2.08 22.42 15.54
N SER A 147 -2.85 23.22 14.82
CA SER A 147 -3.57 24.38 15.41
C SER A 147 -4.72 23.91 16.31
N ASN A 148 -5.35 22.79 15.96
CA ASN A 148 -6.33 22.11 16.78
C ASN A 148 -5.84 20.67 17.07
N PRO A 149 -5.75 20.23 18.35
CA PRO A 149 -5.36 18.88 18.71
C PRO A 149 -6.26 17.79 18.13
N ASP A 150 -7.56 18.05 17.97
CA ASP A 150 -8.53 17.08 17.44
C ASP A 150 -8.23 16.77 15.96
N ASP A 151 -7.84 17.76 15.17
CA ASP A 151 -7.40 17.53 13.79
C ASP A 151 -6.21 16.59 13.70
N GLY A 152 -5.29 16.68 14.66
CA GLY A 152 -4.15 15.77 14.79
C GLY A 152 -4.59 14.34 15.06
N LEU A 153 -5.65 14.12 15.84
CA LEU A 153 -6.19 12.80 16.12
C LEU A 153 -6.84 12.21 14.86
N ASP A 154 -7.66 12.97 14.16
CA ASP A 154 -8.34 12.54 12.94
C ASP A 154 -7.34 12.22 11.83
N CYS A 155 -6.33 13.07 11.63
CA CYS A 155 -5.28 12.83 10.64
C CYS A 155 -4.46 11.57 10.96
N LYS A 156 -4.16 11.31 12.24
CA LYS A 156 -3.47 10.07 12.65
C LYS A 156 -4.34 8.84 12.43
N ALA A 157 -5.61 8.91 12.76
CA ALA A 157 -6.56 7.81 12.54
C ALA A 157 -6.64 7.46 11.04
N ASN A 158 -6.75 8.47 10.17
CA ASN A 158 -6.75 8.27 8.72
C ASN A 158 -5.45 7.60 8.22
N ALA A 159 -4.30 8.06 8.70
CA ALA A 159 -3.02 7.46 8.33
C ALA A 159 -2.88 5.98 8.76
N ILE A 160 -3.43 5.61 9.92
CA ILE A 160 -3.49 4.21 10.36
C ILE A 160 -4.40 3.39 9.44
N LEU A 161 -5.57 3.92 9.07
CA LEU A 161 -6.47 3.27 8.11
C LEU A 161 -5.81 3.07 6.75
N ASP A 162 -5.09 4.09 6.25
CA ASP A 162 -4.35 3.99 4.99
C ASP A 162 -3.25 2.92 5.05
N LEU A 163 -2.53 2.83 6.16
CA LEU A 163 -1.54 1.77 6.37
C LEU A 163 -2.20 0.38 6.39
N CYS A 164 -3.28 0.21 7.15
CA CYS A 164 -4.02 -1.05 7.22
C CYS A 164 -4.59 -1.47 5.85
N SER A 165 -4.97 -0.49 5.03
CA SER A 165 -5.55 -0.73 3.70
C SER A 165 -4.50 -1.01 2.63
N ASN A 166 -3.24 -0.62 2.83
CA ASN A 166 -2.23 -0.63 1.76
C ASN A 166 -0.94 -1.41 2.10
N PHE A 167 -0.71 -1.85 3.35
CA PHE A 167 0.53 -2.53 3.75
C PHE A 167 0.85 -3.76 2.91
N TRP A 168 -0.16 -4.47 2.45
CA TRP A 168 -0.06 -5.69 1.67
C TRP A 168 0.51 -5.46 0.26
N LYS A 169 0.58 -4.21 -0.18
CA LYS A 169 1.22 -3.80 -1.45
C LYS A 169 2.74 -3.73 -1.34
N TYR A 170 3.31 -4.01 -0.15
CA TYR A 170 4.74 -3.98 0.06
C TYR A 170 5.44 -5.13 -0.67
N GLU A 171 6.44 -4.78 -1.45
CA GLU A 171 7.39 -5.71 -2.06
C GLU A 171 8.76 -5.55 -1.39
N PRO A 172 9.44 -6.66 -1.03
CA PRO A 172 10.71 -6.59 -0.30
C PRO A 172 11.90 -6.11 -1.14
N VAL A 173 11.69 -5.97 -2.45
CA VAL A 173 12.70 -5.56 -3.42
C VAL A 173 12.14 -4.52 -4.39
N ASP A 174 13.02 -3.71 -4.98
CA ASP A 174 12.70 -2.82 -6.09
C ASP A 174 12.79 -3.57 -7.45
N ILE A 175 12.52 -2.85 -8.54
CA ILE A 175 12.60 -3.35 -9.92
C ILE A 175 14.01 -3.76 -10.36
N ASN A 176 15.05 -3.48 -9.57
CA ASN A 176 16.43 -3.89 -9.80
C ASN A 176 16.86 -5.03 -8.86
N GLY A 177 15.93 -5.65 -8.13
CA GLY A 177 16.21 -6.72 -7.17
C GLY A 177 16.88 -6.25 -5.87
N ARG A 178 16.97 -4.93 -5.63
CA ARG A 178 17.60 -4.37 -4.42
C ARG A 178 16.62 -4.37 -3.25
N PRO A 179 17.12 -4.51 -2.01
CA PRO A 179 16.25 -4.46 -0.83
C PRO A 179 15.48 -3.15 -0.74
N TYR A 180 14.17 -3.24 -0.58
CA TYR A 180 13.30 -2.08 -0.35
C TYR A 180 12.94 -1.97 1.13
N SER A 181 13.05 -0.75 1.69
CA SER A 181 12.82 -0.52 3.11
C SER A 181 11.33 -0.53 3.46
N ALA A 182 10.92 -1.45 4.35
CA ALA A 182 9.56 -1.48 4.87
C ALA A 182 9.20 -0.20 5.64
N PHE A 183 10.19 0.37 6.35
CA PHE A 183 10.00 1.61 7.09
C PHE A 183 9.76 2.79 6.14
N ALA A 184 10.52 2.90 5.06
CA ALA A 184 10.32 3.96 4.05
C ALA A 184 8.93 3.83 3.39
N PHE A 185 8.53 2.62 3.01
CA PHE A 185 7.22 2.34 2.44
C PHE A 185 6.07 2.75 3.38
N CYS A 186 6.08 2.27 4.63
CA CYS A 186 5.05 2.62 5.60
C CYS A 186 5.06 4.10 5.97
N SER A 187 6.26 4.71 6.09
CA SER A 187 6.37 6.14 6.40
C SER A 187 5.80 7.01 5.29
N GLN A 188 5.98 6.62 4.03
CA GLN A 188 5.40 7.33 2.90
C GLN A 188 3.87 7.28 2.91
N ILE A 189 3.28 6.10 3.14
CA ILE A 189 1.82 5.96 3.25
C ILE A 189 1.29 6.80 4.41
N ALA A 190 1.91 6.70 5.59
CA ALA A 190 1.49 7.45 6.77
C ALA A 190 1.58 8.96 6.56
N TYR A 191 2.66 9.45 5.95
CA TYR A 191 2.82 10.87 5.63
C TYR A 191 1.72 11.37 4.69
N PHE A 192 1.44 10.63 3.62
CA PHE A 192 0.38 11.01 2.68
C PHE A 192 -1.01 10.91 3.30
N GLY A 193 -1.25 9.92 4.16
CA GLY A 193 -2.50 9.78 4.91
C GLY A 193 -2.75 11.00 5.83
N ILE A 194 -1.74 11.42 6.60
CA ILE A 194 -1.81 12.62 7.44
C ILE A 194 -2.03 13.87 6.57
N ALA A 195 -1.21 14.07 5.55
CA ALA A 195 -1.27 15.25 4.70
C ALA A 195 -2.59 15.32 3.90
N GLY A 196 -3.12 14.16 3.48
CA GLY A 196 -4.41 14.05 2.79
C GLY A 196 -5.58 14.44 3.70
N ALA A 197 -5.65 13.87 4.88
CA ALA A 197 -6.68 14.18 5.86
C ALA A 197 -6.63 15.66 6.29
N HIS A 198 -5.43 16.18 6.57
CA HIS A 198 -5.25 17.59 6.90
C HIS A 198 -5.75 18.52 5.78
N ARG A 199 -5.54 18.13 4.51
CA ARG A 199 -6.03 18.92 3.36
C ARG A 199 -7.55 18.90 3.23
N ILE A 200 -8.20 17.80 3.64
CA ILE A 200 -9.67 17.68 3.67
C ILE A 200 -10.24 18.53 4.80
N LEU A 201 -9.62 18.51 5.98
CA LEU A 201 -10.06 19.32 7.12
C LEU A 201 -9.84 20.81 6.90
N HIS A 202 -8.79 21.17 6.15
CA HIS A 202 -8.42 22.56 5.86
C HIS A 202 -8.35 22.81 4.35
N PRO A 203 -9.48 22.82 3.64
CA PRO A 203 -9.50 23.11 2.21
C PRO A 203 -8.92 24.50 1.96
N LYS A 204 -7.87 24.57 1.13
CA LYS A 204 -7.25 25.86 0.81
C LYS A 204 -8.29 26.78 0.18
N LYS A 205 -8.37 28.04 0.64
CA LYS A 205 -9.20 29.14 0.09
C LYS A 205 -9.05 29.37 -1.42
N TYR A 206 -8.04 28.72 -2.07
CA TYR A 206 -7.69 28.96 -3.48
C TYR A 206 -8.71 28.42 -4.50
N ASN A 207 -9.66 27.56 -4.11
CA ASN A 207 -10.63 26.98 -5.06
C ASN A 207 -12.01 27.62 -4.99
N GLY A 208 -12.16 28.77 -4.35
CA GLY A 208 -13.45 29.51 -4.32
C GLY A 208 -14.56 28.80 -3.54
N THR A 209 -14.36 27.63 -3.00
CA THR A 209 -15.30 26.93 -2.13
C THR A 209 -15.01 27.29 -0.68
N ILE A 210 -15.80 28.19 -0.14
CA ILE A 210 -15.82 28.47 1.29
C ILE A 210 -16.71 27.42 1.95
N SER A 211 -16.19 26.68 2.94
CA SER A 211 -17.06 25.83 3.76
C SER A 211 -18.13 26.70 4.41
N LEU A 212 -19.39 26.25 4.39
CA LEU A 212 -20.51 26.93 5.06
C LEU A 212 -20.24 27.21 6.54
N SER A 213 -19.39 26.40 7.18
CA SER A 213 -18.94 26.60 8.56
C SER A 213 -17.98 27.79 8.75
N CYS A 214 -17.47 28.38 7.66
CA CYS A 214 -16.60 29.57 7.69
C CYS A 214 -17.36 30.86 7.43
N LEU A 215 -18.69 30.81 7.32
CA LEU A 215 -19.52 32.00 7.18
C LEU A 215 -20.13 32.32 8.55
N ASP A 216 -20.14 33.62 8.92
CA ASP A 216 -20.91 34.07 10.06
C ASP A 216 -22.43 34.08 9.71
N ASP A 217 -23.28 34.30 10.71
CA ASP A 217 -24.75 34.32 10.55
C ASP A 217 -25.24 35.35 9.53
N ASN A 218 -24.34 36.25 9.04
CA ASN A 218 -24.61 37.27 8.04
C ASN A 218 -24.02 36.93 6.66
N GLY A 219 -23.46 35.71 6.49
CA GLY A 219 -22.88 35.26 5.23
C GLY A 219 -21.51 35.89 4.90
N LYS A 220 -20.83 36.51 5.88
CA LYS A 220 -19.47 37.02 5.73
C LYS A 220 -18.44 35.97 6.13
N THR A 221 -17.35 35.91 5.36
CA THR A 221 -16.21 35.05 5.71
C THR A 221 -15.62 35.45 7.06
N CYS A 222 -15.57 34.54 8.00
CA CYS A 222 -14.83 34.77 9.24
C CYS A 222 -13.36 34.99 8.93
N GLU A 223 -12.83 36.15 9.35
CA GLU A 223 -11.42 36.58 9.14
C GLU A 223 -10.41 35.73 9.96
N LEU A 224 -10.82 34.60 10.49
CA LEU A 224 -10.03 33.76 11.42
C LEU A 224 -8.86 32.98 10.80
N TYR A 225 -8.56 33.17 9.51
CA TYR A 225 -7.47 32.42 8.82
C TYR A 225 -6.49 33.32 8.07
N ASN A 226 -6.07 34.42 8.70
CA ASN A 226 -4.84 35.11 8.34
C ASN A 226 -3.76 34.79 9.37
N ILE A 227 -3.20 33.55 9.31
CA ILE A 227 -1.88 33.22 9.87
C ILE A 227 -1.18 32.35 8.84
#